data_f12eb6f231d6cd11f4999b4a63d3eef7
#
_entry.id   f12eb6f231d6cd11f4999b4a63d3eef7
#
_cell.length_a   1.000
_cell.length_b   1.000
_cell.length_c   1.000
_cell.angle_alpha   90.00
_cell.angle_beta   90.00
_cell.angle_gamma   90.00
#
_symmetry.space_group_name_H-M   'P 1'
#
loop_
_entity.id
_entity.type
_entity.pdbx_description
1 polymer ?
#
loop_
_entity_poly.entity_id
_entity_poly.type
_entity_poly.pdbx_seq_one_letter_code
_entity_poly.pdbx_strand_id
1 'polypeptide(L)'
;MKPGAMIVLNEQHPCTNMLATEGDAEFDPEHRTECHFSYFEHEWTGNGGMYYMTLKSYHSKTFTDFTHSMSEIISGMCKNGIDVTGLQEFDHDISGGFSAIDHSGFPLSMILQGKKLGLD
;
A
#
# COMPACT_ATOMS: atom_id res chain seq x y z
N MET A 1 1.20 -19.57 -10.81
CA MET A 1 1.33 -18.93 -12.14
C MET A 1 2.07 -19.85 -13.08
N LYS A 2 1.64 -19.90 -14.31
CA LYS A 2 2.36 -20.63 -15.37
C LYS A 2 3.60 -19.87 -15.80
N PRO A 3 4.68 -20.56 -16.23
CA PRO A 3 5.83 -19.90 -16.82
C PRO A 3 5.42 -18.99 -17.97
N GLY A 4 6.01 -17.80 -18.03
CA GLY A 4 5.68 -16.80 -19.02
C GLY A 4 4.45 -15.93 -18.71
N ALA A 5 3.70 -16.26 -17.67
CA ALA A 5 2.56 -15.45 -17.27
C ALA A 5 3.02 -14.08 -16.75
N MET A 6 2.24 -13.05 -17.07
CA MET A 6 2.51 -11.69 -16.61
C MET A 6 1.68 -11.39 -15.37
N ILE A 7 2.28 -10.65 -14.44
CA ILE A 7 1.56 -10.09 -13.30
C ILE A 7 1.64 -8.58 -13.35
N VAL A 8 0.54 -7.92 -13.07
CA VAL A 8 0.46 -6.46 -12.95
C VAL A 8 -0.22 -6.14 -11.64
N LEU A 9 0.47 -5.40 -10.77
CA LEU A 9 -0.07 -4.95 -9.50
C LEU A 9 -0.23 -3.44 -9.55
N ASN A 10 -1.45 -2.96 -9.41
CA ASN A 10 -1.75 -1.54 -9.23
C ASN A 10 -2.18 -1.36 -7.79
N GLU A 11 -1.27 -0.83 -6.98
CA GLU A 11 -1.43 -0.80 -5.54
C GLU A 11 -1.11 0.57 -4.97
N GLN A 12 -1.63 0.81 -3.78
CA GLN A 12 -1.23 1.95 -2.98
C GLN A 12 0.25 1.81 -2.64
N HIS A 13 0.99 2.91 -2.80
CA HIS A 13 2.44 2.89 -2.56
C HIS A 13 2.74 2.60 -1.08
N PRO A 14 3.70 1.73 -0.78
CA PRO A 14 4.06 1.41 0.61
C PRO A 14 4.44 2.61 1.47
N CYS A 15 4.93 3.71 0.89
CA CYS A 15 5.24 4.93 1.62
C CYS A 15 4.04 5.51 2.36
N THR A 16 2.81 5.25 1.89
CA THR A 16 1.59 5.72 2.58
C THR A 16 1.39 5.08 3.93
N ASN A 17 2.05 3.95 4.20
CA ASN A 17 1.97 3.28 5.50
C ASN A 17 2.54 4.14 6.64
N MET A 18 3.37 5.12 6.32
CA MET A 18 3.94 6.05 7.30
C MET A 18 3.00 7.18 7.68
N LEU A 19 1.94 7.37 6.93
CA LEU A 19 1.05 8.53 7.07
C LEU A 19 -0.14 8.20 7.95
N ALA A 20 -0.58 9.19 8.73
CA ALA A 20 -1.84 9.13 9.45
C ALA A 20 -3.00 9.55 8.54
N THR A 21 -4.16 8.94 8.74
CA THR A 21 -5.39 9.29 8.04
C THR A 21 -6.43 9.79 9.02
N GLU A 22 -7.54 10.33 8.52
CA GLU A 22 -8.57 10.97 9.34
C GLU A 22 -9.11 10.12 10.48
N GLY A 23 -8.96 8.81 10.44
CA GLY A 23 -9.37 7.93 11.52
C GLY A 23 -8.32 7.73 12.60
N ASP A 24 -7.11 8.22 12.42
CA ASP A 24 -6.00 8.00 13.34
C ASP A 24 -5.89 9.13 14.37
N ALA A 25 -5.46 8.78 15.59
CA ALA A 25 -5.24 9.76 16.64
C ALA A 25 -4.13 10.75 16.31
N GLU A 26 -3.14 10.32 15.51
CA GLU A 26 -1.98 11.11 15.10
C GLU A 26 -2.27 12.06 13.94
N PHE A 27 -3.47 11.97 13.36
CA PHE A 27 -3.79 12.75 12.16
C PHE A 27 -3.79 14.25 12.44
N ASP A 28 -3.06 14.98 11.58
CA ASP A 28 -3.02 16.45 11.60
C ASP A 28 -3.29 16.94 10.18
N PRO A 29 -4.43 17.62 9.92
CA PRO A 29 -4.75 18.07 8.57
C PRO A 29 -3.78 19.11 8.01
N GLU A 30 -2.97 19.75 8.84
CA GLU A 30 -1.97 20.70 8.38
C GLU A 30 -0.61 20.05 8.10
N HIS A 31 -0.43 18.78 8.50
CA HIS A 31 0.82 18.03 8.34
C HIS A 31 0.55 16.63 7.81
N ARG A 32 -0.12 16.56 6.66
CA ARG A 32 -0.63 15.28 6.11
C ARG A 32 0.46 14.34 5.60
N THR A 33 1.65 14.86 5.30
CA THR A 33 2.78 14.04 4.82
C THR A 33 3.82 13.80 5.90
N GLU A 34 3.51 14.09 7.16
CA GLU A 34 4.39 13.80 8.27
C GLU A 34 4.42 12.31 8.57
N CYS A 35 5.61 11.80 8.87
CA CYS A 35 5.79 10.40 9.23
C CYS A 35 5.36 10.16 10.67
N HIS A 36 4.29 9.41 10.86
CA HIS A 36 3.77 9.05 12.19
C HIS A 36 3.99 7.58 12.51
N PHE A 37 4.21 6.74 11.51
CA PHE A 37 4.35 5.31 11.67
C PHE A 37 5.61 4.82 10.97
N SER A 38 6.12 3.67 11.40
CA SER A 38 7.27 3.07 10.76
C SER A 38 6.91 2.52 9.38
N TYR A 39 7.74 2.82 8.39
CA TYR A 39 7.65 2.19 7.08
C TYR A 39 7.83 0.67 7.16
N PHE A 40 8.50 0.20 8.18
CA PHE A 40 8.83 -1.21 8.39
C PHE A 40 7.86 -1.91 9.34
N GLU A 41 6.78 -1.26 9.74
CA GLU A 41 5.72 -1.86 10.53
C GLU A 41 5.00 -2.89 9.67
N HIS A 42 4.94 -4.13 10.14
CA HIS A 42 4.40 -5.22 9.35
C HIS A 42 2.96 -5.58 9.72
N GLU A 43 2.48 -5.09 10.85
CA GLU A 43 1.22 -5.60 11.40
C GLU A 43 0.44 -4.48 12.07
N TRP A 44 -0.82 -4.37 11.69
CA TRP A 44 -1.78 -3.45 12.28
C TRP A 44 -2.95 -4.22 12.81
N THR A 45 -3.33 -3.98 14.06
CA THR A 45 -4.46 -4.64 14.70
C THR A 45 -5.52 -3.61 15.06
N GLY A 46 -6.76 -3.90 14.70
CA GLY A 46 -7.90 -3.05 15.04
C GLY A 46 -9.11 -3.88 15.38
N ASN A 47 -10.08 -3.27 16.05
CA ASN A 47 -11.32 -3.91 16.44
C ASN A 47 -12.55 -3.10 16.02
N GLY A 48 -12.39 -2.21 15.07
CA GLY A 48 -13.47 -1.43 14.48
C GLY A 48 -13.29 -1.35 12.98
N GLY A 49 -14.37 -1.07 12.26
CA GLY A 49 -14.35 -0.92 10.84
C GLY A 49 -14.95 0.40 10.40
N MET A 50 -14.67 0.78 9.16
CA MET A 50 -15.21 1.99 8.57
C MET A 50 -15.57 1.72 7.11
N TYR A 51 -16.76 2.15 6.70
CA TYR A 51 -17.16 2.12 5.31
C TYR A 51 -16.60 3.34 4.60
N TYR A 52 -15.67 3.16 3.68
CA TYR A 52 -15.01 4.26 2.98
C TYR A 52 -15.99 5.15 2.20
N MET A 53 -17.02 4.56 1.61
CA MET A 53 -18.00 5.30 0.82
C MET A 53 -18.92 6.19 1.66
N THR A 54 -19.19 5.81 2.89
CA THR A 54 -20.11 6.53 3.79
C THR A 54 -19.44 7.13 4.99
N LEU A 55 -18.17 6.78 5.24
CA LEU A 55 -17.38 7.19 6.40
C LEU A 55 -18.05 6.85 7.73
N LYS A 56 -18.89 5.83 7.73
CA LYS A 56 -19.53 5.37 8.97
C LYS A 56 -18.66 4.33 9.65
N SER A 57 -18.43 4.54 10.93
CA SER A 57 -17.77 3.55 11.80
C SER A 57 -18.76 2.45 12.18
N TYR A 58 -18.28 1.25 12.33
CA TYR A 58 -19.06 0.12 12.79
C TYR A 58 -18.19 -0.76 13.68
N HIS A 59 -18.84 -1.56 14.52
CA HIS A 59 -18.11 -2.55 15.31
C HIS A 59 -17.84 -3.78 14.47
N SER A 60 -16.60 -4.19 14.44
CA SER A 60 -16.18 -5.40 13.75
C SER A 60 -15.40 -6.28 14.73
N LYS A 61 -15.14 -7.52 14.31
CA LYS A 61 -14.20 -8.37 15.04
C LYS A 61 -12.81 -7.75 14.96
N THR A 62 -11.98 -8.02 15.99
CA THR A 62 -10.57 -7.64 15.93
C THR A 62 -9.95 -8.22 14.68
N PHE A 63 -9.24 -7.39 13.94
CA PHE A 63 -8.57 -7.82 12.72
C PHE A 63 -7.10 -7.43 12.79
N THR A 64 -6.27 -8.15 12.02
CA THR A 64 -4.86 -7.85 11.86
C THR A 64 -4.59 -7.62 10.38
N ASP A 65 -4.04 -6.47 10.06
CA ASP A 65 -3.66 -6.12 8.69
C ASP A 65 -2.14 -6.11 8.60
N PHE A 66 -1.62 -6.57 7.47
CA PHE A 66 -0.18 -6.68 7.24
C PHE A 66 0.24 -5.71 6.15
N THR A 67 1.30 -4.96 6.43
CA THR A 67 1.88 -4.04 5.45
C THR A 67 3.25 -4.56 5.03
N HIS A 68 3.66 -4.20 3.83
CA HIS A 68 4.94 -4.60 3.27
C HIS A 68 5.67 -3.40 2.70
N SER A 69 6.99 -3.35 2.92
CA SER A 69 7.83 -2.37 2.26
C SER A 69 8.02 -2.75 0.79
N MET A 70 8.47 -1.80 -0.02
CA MET A 70 8.77 -2.06 -1.42
C MET A 70 9.83 -3.17 -1.56
N SER A 71 10.84 -3.16 -0.71
CA SER A 71 11.89 -4.18 -0.74
C SER A 71 11.35 -5.57 -0.48
N GLU A 72 10.39 -5.71 0.43
CA GLU A 72 9.75 -7.00 0.72
C GLU A 72 8.93 -7.50 -0.46
N ILE A 73 8.18 -6.60 -1.10
CA ILE A 73 7.36 -6.94 -2.27
C ILE A 73 8.24 -7.45 -3.41
N ILE A 74 9.27 -6.69 -3.75
CA ILE A 74 10.17 -7.03 -4.85
C ILE A 74 10.96 -8.30 -4.54
N SER A 75 11.51 -8.40 -3.33
CA SER A 75 12.24 -9.59 -2.92
C SER A 75 11.37 -10.84 -2.92
N GLY A 76 10.11 -10.69 -2.48
CA GLY A 76 9.14 -11.78 -2.52
C GLY A 76 8.86 -12.27 -3.92
N MET A 77 8.73 -11.36 -4.87
CA MET A 77 8.55 -11.71 -6.28
C MET A 77 9.76 -12.48 -6.80
N CYS A 78 10.97 -11.96 -6.56
CA CYS A 78 12.21 -12.61 -7.02
C CYS A 78 12.39 -14.00 -6.43
N LYS A 79 12.11 -14.16 -5.13
CA LYS A 79 12.21 -15.45 -4.45
C LYS A 79 11.23 -16.50 -4.99
N ASN A 80 10.14 -16.04 -5.56
CA ASN A 80 9.10 -16.91 -6.14
C ASN A 80 9.24 -17.07 -7.65
N GLY A 81 10.38 -16.73 -8.20
CA GLY A 81 10.67 -16.93 -9.62
C GLY A 81 9.94 -15.95 -10.53
N ILE A 82 9.63 -14.76 -10.04
CA ILE A 82 9.02 -13.70 -10.84
C ILE A 82 10.07 -12.65 -11.14
N ASP A 83 10.31 -12.42 -12.44
CA ASP A 83 11.23 -11.38 -12.89
C ASP A 83 10.47 -10.05 -12.92
N VAL A 84 11.00 -9.05 -12.22
CA VAL A 84 10.39 -7.71 -12.22
C VAL A 84 10.75 -7.03 -13.52
N THR A 85 9.75 -6.74 -14.34
CA THR A 85 9.94 -6.15 -15.67
C THR A 85 9.66 -4.66 -15.74
N GLY A 86 8.98 -4.11 -14.72
CA GLY A 86 8.72 -2.69 -14.67
C GLY A 86 8.16 -2.26 -13.32
N LEU A 87 8.48 -1.04 -12.95
CA LEU A 87 7.92 -0.38 -11.78
C LEU A 87 7.70 1.08 -12.14
N GLN A 88 6.48 1.55 -11.92
CA GLN A 88 6.11 2.96 -12.10
C GLN A 88 5.51 3.46 -10.81
N GLU A 89 5.89 4.66 -10.41
CA GLU A 89 5.41 5.29 -9.19
C GLU A 89 4.71 6.59 -9.54
N PHE A 90 3.65 6.90 -8.81
CA PHE A 90 2.81 8.07 -9.09
C PHE A 90 2.47 8.80 -7.81
N ASP A 91 2.30 10.11 -7.90
CA ASP A 91 1.77 10.92 -6.82
C ASP A 91 0.23 11.03 -6.86
N HIS A 92 -0.41 10.08 -7.52
CA HIS A 92 -1.86 9.97 -7.64
C HIS A 92 -2.43 9.00 -6.61
N ASP A 93 -3.45 9.45 -5.88
CA ASP A 93 -4.15 8.63 -4.90
C ASP A 93 -5.22 7.77 -5.57
N ILE A 94 -5.13 6.46 -5.38
CA ILE A 94 -6.10 5.51 -5.90
C ILE A 94 -7.05 4.98 -4.81
N SER A 95 -6.78 5.32 -3.54
CA SER A 95 -7.56 4.80 -2.42
C SER A 95 -8.70 5.71 -1.97
N GLY A 96 -8.61 7.00 -2.27
CA GLY A 96 -9.51 8.02 -1.75
C GLY A 96 -9.10 8.56 -0.38
N GLY A 97 -8.20 7.85 0.34
CA GLY A 97 -7.78 8.25 1.68
C GLY A 97 -6.77 9.39 1.72
N PHE A 98 -6.10 9.65 0.60
CA PHE A 98 -5.04 10.67 0.51
C PHE A 98 -5.34 11.71 -0.57
N SER A 99 -6.61 11.91 -0.90
CA SER A 99 -7.00 12.84 -1.97
C SER A 99 -6.53 14.28 -1.72
N ALA A 100 -6.39 14.67 -0.46
CA ALA A 100 -5.93 16.01 -0.11
C ALA A 100 -4.47 16.28 -0.48
N ILE A 101 -3.67 15.24 -0.67
CA ILE A 101 -2.26 15.35 -1.08
C ILE A 101 -2.01 14.77 -2.47
N ASP A 102 -3.10 14.54 -3.23
CA ASP A 102 -3.03 14.06 -4.61
C ASP A 102 -2.21 15.05 -5.45
N HIS A 103 -1.28 14.53 -6.24
CA HIS A 103 -0.38 15.31 -7.09
C HIS A 103 0.52 16.31 -6.33
N SER A 104 0.85 16.01 -5.09
CA SER A 104 1.75 16.87 -4.29
C SER A 104 3.22 16.45 -4.37
N GLY A 105 3.53 15.40 -5.12
CA GLY A 105 4.88 14.87 -5.22
C GLY A 105 5.20 13.76 -4.25
N PHE A 106 4.28 13.41 -3.35
CA PHE A 106 4.44 12.26 -2.47
C PHE A 106 4.01 11.00 -3.21
N PRO A 107 4.78 9.89 -3.16
CA PRO A 107 4.40 8.66 -3.85
C PRO A 107 3.18 8.02 -3.20
N LEU A 108 2.06 8.00 -3.91
CA LEU A 108 0.77 7.52 -3.41
C LEU A 108 0.33 6.21 -4.04
N SER A 109 0.79 5.89 -5.23
CA SER A 109 0.42 4.67 -5.92
C SER A 109 1.56 4.14 -6.78
N MET A 110 1.45 2.88 -7.17
CA MET A 110 2.45 2.25 -8.02
C MET A 110 1.81 1.23 -8.95
N ILE A 111 2.50 0.98 -10.06
CA ILE A 111 2.21 -0.15 -10.94
C ILE A 111 3.48 -0.98 -11.04
N LEU A 112 3.41 -2.22 -10.58
CA LEU A 112 4.52 -3.16 -10.57
C LEU A 112 4.20 -4.28 -11.55
N GLN A 113 5.14 -4.57 -12.45
CA GLN A 113 4.98 -5.59 -13.48
C GLN A 113 6.02 -6.67 -13.32
N GLY A 114 5.61 -7.90 -13.57
CA GLY A 114 6.51 -9.04 -13.49
C GLY A 114 6.14 -10.13 -14.46
N LYS A 115 7.08 -11.05 -14.66
CA LYS A 115 6.90 -12.19 -15.53
C LYS A 115 7.37 -13.44 -14.79
N LYS A 116 6.53 -14.46 -14.79
CA LYS A 116 6.88 -15.74 -14.18
C LYS A 116 7.94 -16.44 -15.01
N LEU A 117 9.08 -16.74 -14.37
CA LEU A 117 10.17 -17.45 -15.04
C LEU A 117 9.83 -18.93 -15.16
N GLY A 118 10.34 -19.55 -16.23
CA GLY A 118 10.30 -20.98 -16.39
C GLY A 118 11.34 -21.61 -15.47
N LEU A 119 10.93 -22.61 -14.70
CA LEU A 119 11.84 -23.42 -13.90
C LEU A 119 11.97 -24.78 -14.59
N ASP A 120 13.16 -25.06 -15.02
CA ASP A 120 13.46 -26.34 -15.65
C ASP A 120 13.77 -27.40 -14.59
#